data_6b09053189c96dde1ae4fd7ddfc44a52
#
_entry.id   6b09053189c96dde1ae4fd7ddfc44a52
#
_cell.length_a   1.000
_cell.length_b   1.000
_cell.length_c   1.000
_cell.angle_alpha   90.00
_cell.angle_beta   90.00
_cell.angle_gamma   90.00
#
_symmetry.space_group_name_H-M   'P 1'
#
loop_
_entity.id
_entity.type
_entity.pdbx_description
1 polymer ?
#
loop_
_entity_poly.entity_id
_entity_poly.type
_entity_poly.pdbx_seq_one_letter_code
_entity_poly.pdbx_strand_id
1 'polypeptide(L)'
;MERLTERNPLWIDDEMWERACEPDCEEVDAVYRKLKEYEDAEEQGRAIIFPCNKGDKIYEFYNECVEDRLEANESPKDIINMREVRYFEYDGDTAYIYASTSLPAQFFANDGPFCVPASEMGKTVFLTYEEAEAKLKEMEEKDV
;
A
#
# COMPACT_ATOMS: atom_id res chain seq x y z
N MET A 1 8.26 -3.89 -9.26
CA MET A 1 8.19 -2.74 -10.19
C MET A 1 9.34 -2.83 -11.20
N GLU A 2 9.05 -2.55 -12.44
CA GLU A 2 10.08 -2.58 -13.49
C GLU A 2 11.02 -1.38 -13.37
N ARG A 3 12.31 -1.61 -13.56
CA ARG A 3 13.30 -0.53 -13.51
C ARG A 3 13.18 0.37 -14.74
N LEU A 4 13.35 1.66 -14.51
CA LEU A 4 13.45 2.66 -15.56
C LEU A 4 14.90 3.07 -15.83
N THR A 5 15.83 2.72 -14.93
CA THR A 5 17.26 3.00 -15.06
C THR A 5 18.05 1.71 -15.17
N GLU A 6 19.25 1.78 -15.76
CA GLU A 6 20.13 0.63 -15.82
C GLU A 6 20.92 0.44 -14.53
N ARG A 7 21.17 -0.83 -14.17
CA ARG A 7 21.94 -1.17 -12.97
C ARG A 7 23.38 -0.68 -13.06
N ASN A 8 23.97 -0.80 -14.24
CA ASN A 8 25.35 -0.38 -14.51
C ASN A 8 25.39 0.41 -15.81
N PRO A 9 25.07 1.70 -15.79
CA PRO A 9 24.94 2.50 -17.00
C PRO A 9 26.30 2.90 -17.58
N LEU A 10 27.04 1.93 -18.15
CA LEU A 10 28.33 2.16 -18.79
C LEU A 10 28.21 3.00 -20.07
N TRP A 11 27.01 3.07 -20.63
CA TRP A 11 26.75 3.78 -21.89
C TRP A 11 26.46 5.27 -21.67
N ILE A 12 26.19 5.68 -20.44
CA ILE A 12 25.93 7.09 -20.12
C ILE A 12 27.27 7.77 -19.86
N ASP A 13 27.81 8.41 -20.87
CA ASP A 13 28.96 9.26 -20.74
C ASP A 13 28.53 10.73 -20.84
N ASP A 14 29.41 11.64 -20.45
CA ASP A 14 29.12 13.07 -20.45
C ASP A 14 28.79 13.58 -21.85
N GLU A 15 29.41 13.01 -22.87
CA GLU A 15 29.18 13.39 -24.25
C GLU A 15 27.76 13.04 -24.74
N MET A 16 27.23 11.89 -24.32
CA MET A 16 25.87 11.50 -24.66
C MET A 16 24.86 12.43 -24.01
N TRP A 17 25.08 12.79 -22.76
CA TRP A 17 24.21 13.69 -22.02
C TRP A 17 24.21 15.10 -22.64
N GLU A 18 25.38 15.60 -23.02
CA GLU A 18 25.51 16.90 -23.68
C GLU A 18 24.72 16.97 -24.96
N ARG A 19 24.69 15.88 -25.73
CA ARG A 19 23.91 15.83 -26.98
C ARG A 19 22.41 15.75 -26.75
N ALA A 20 22.00 15.04 -25.70
CA ALA A 20 20.59 14.73 -25.47
C ALA A 20 19.86 15.85 -24.75
N CYS A 21 20.52 16.65 -23.94
CA CYS A 21 19.89 17.45 -22.90
C CYS A 21 20.32 18.90 -22.82
N GLU A 22 20.86 19.52 -23.86
CA GLU A 22 21.20 20.94 -23.79
C GLU A 22 19.93 21.81 -23.68
N PRO A 23 19.91 22.81 -22.77
CA PRO A 23 20.94 23.25 -21.80
C PRO A 23 20.79 22.63 -20.40
N ASP A 24 19.85 21.73 -20.15
CA ASP A 24 19.46 21.24 -18.83
C ASP A 24 20.00 19.86 -18.49
N CYS A 25 21.13 19.45 -19.06
CA CYS A 25 21.68 18.11 -18.86
C CYS A 25 22.09 17.84 -17.42
N GLU A 26 22.50 18.84 -16.64
CA GLU A 26 22.81 18.66 -15.21
C GLU A 26 21.58 18.27 -14.40
N GLU A 27 20.43 18.87 -14.67
CA GLU A 27 19.18 18.56 -13.99
C GLU A 27 18.69 17.15 -14.37
N VAL A 28 18.76 16.79 -15.63
CA VAL A 28 18.37 15.45 -16.10
C VAL A 28 19.27 14.39 -15.51
N ASP A 29 20.59 14.62 -15.45
CA ASP A 29 21.52 13.70 -14.83
C ASP A 29 21.21 13.52 -13.34
N ALA A 30 20.94 14.60 -12.63
CA ALA A 30 20.57 14.56 -11.22
C ALA A 30 19.30 13.74 -10.99
N VAL A 31 18.29 13.93 -11.82
CA VAL A 31 17.03 13.16 -11.76
C VAL A 31 17.28 11.68 -12.01
N TYR A 32 18.06 11.35 -13.05
CA TYR A 32 18.40 9.97 -13.39
C TYR A 32 19.14 9.27 -12.24
N ARG A 33 20.14 9.95 -11.66
CA ARG A 33 20.90 9.40 -10.55
C ARG A 33 20.04 9.16 -9.33
N LYS A 34 19.10 10.08 -9.05
CA LYS A 34 18.18 9.94 -7.93
C LYS A 34 17.23 8.78 -8.14
N LEU A 35 16.69 8.65 -9.35
CA LEU A 35 15.82 7.52 -9.69
C LEU A 35 16.55 6.19 -9.56
N LYS A 36 17.78 6.12 -10.06
CA LYS A 36 18.63 4.92 -9.95
C LYS A 36 18.86 4.55 -8.48
N GLU A 37 19.13 5.53 -7.63
CA GLU A 37 19.32 5.32 -6.20
C GLU A 37 18.08 4.70 -5.55
N TYR A 38 16.87 5.19 -5.87
CA TYR A 38 15.63 4.63 -5.36
C TYR A 38 15.37 3.21 -5.89
N GLU A 39 15.61 2.99 -7.17
CA GLU A 39 15.41 1.68 -7.78
C GLU A 39 16.39 0.63 -7.22
N ASP A 40 17.65 1.02 -7.01
CA ASP A 40 18.65 0.15 -6.39
C ASP A 40 18.25 -0.18 -4.94
N ALA A 41 17.76 0.80 -4.20
CA ALA A 41 17.31 0.60 -2.83
C ALA A 41 16.10 -0.34 -2.76
N GLU A 42 15.17 -0.22 -3.69
CA GLU A 42 14.01 -1.11 -3.78
C GLU A 42 14.42 -2.54 -4.08
N GLU A 43 15.30 -2.76 -5.06
CA GLU A 43 15.80 -4.09 -5.40
C GLU A 43 16.55 -4.75 -4.24
N GLN A 44 17.25 -3.96 -3.43
CA GLN A 44 18.00 -4.44 -2.27
C GLN A 44 17.15 -4.58 -1.01
N GLY A 45 15.86 -4.30 -1.10
CA GLY A 45 14.96 -4.36 0.05
C GLY A 45 15.16 -3.24 1.07
N ARG A 46 15.86 -2.15 0.69
CA ARG A 46 16.09 -1.00 1.56
C ARG A 46 15.05 0.09 1.41
N ALA A 47 14.24 0.03 0.35
CA ALA A 47 13.15 0.97 0.11
C ALA A 47 11.84 0.22 -0.01
N ILE A 48 10.79 0.76 0.59
CA ILE A 48 9.46 0.17 0.58
C ILE A 48 8.48 1.26 0.18
N ILE A 49 7.59 0.92 -0.74
CA ILE A 49 6.49 1.79 -1.12
C ILE A 49 5.26 1.32 -0.36
N PHE A 50 4.78 2.15 0.56
CA PHE A 50 3.55 1.86 1.27
C PHE A 50 2.35 2.19 0.38
N PRO A 51 1.29 1.37 0.44
CA PRO A 51 0.13 1.55 -0.45
C PRO A 51 -0.78 2.71 -0.06
N CYS A 52 -0.51 3.38 1.04
CA CYS A 52 -1.31 4.49 1.55
C CYS A 52 -0.45 5.44 2.35
N ASN A 53 -1.01 6.58 2.74
CA ASN A 53 -0.33 7.60 3.52
C ASN A 53 -0.87 7.66 4.93
N LYS A 54 -0.06 8.22 5.85
CA LYS A 54 -0.54 8.53 7.20
C LYS A 54 -1.71 9.50 7.09
N GLY A 55 -2.78 9.21 7.82
CA GLY A 55 -4.00 9.99 7.81
C GLY A 55 -5.05 9.53 6.79
N ASP A 56 -4.68 8.64 5.88
CA ASP A 56 -5.63 8.07 4.94
C ASP A 56 -6.64 7.19 5.67
N LYS A 57 -7.84 7.11 5.13
CA LYS A 57 -8.84 6.17 5.63
C LYS A 57 -8.70 4.87 4.87
N ILE A 58 -8.80 3.77 5.61
CA ILE A 58 -8.84 2.43 5.04
C ILE A 58 -10.10 1.72 5.49
N TYR A 59 -10.57 0.80 4.67
CA TYR A 59 -11.79 0.03 4.90
C TYR A 59 -11.39 -1.44 4.90
N GLU A 60 -11.67 -2.15 6.01
CA GLU A 60 -11.11 -3.48 6.19
C GLU A 60 -12.10 -4.47 6.80
N PHE A 61 -11.90 -5.72 6.47
CA PHE A 61 -12.54 -6.86 7.14
C PHE A 61 -11.49 -7.94 7.48
N TYR A 62 -10.28 -7.48 7.78
CA TYR A 62 -9.18 -8.35 8.18
C TYR A 62 -9.49 -9.06 9.50
N ASN A 63 -9.21 -10.36 9.54
CA ASN A 63 -9.51 -11.24 10.68
C ASN A 63 -11.00 -11.36 11.03
N GLU A 64 -11.88 -10.89 10.16
CA GLU A 64 -13.31 -11.12 10.34
C GLU A 64 -13.70 -12.50 9.79
N CYS A 65 -14.65 -13.14 10.44
CA CYS A 65 -15.22 -14.40 9.93
C CYS A 65 -16.22 -14.05 8.81
N VAL A 66 -15.71 -13.55 7.70
CA VAL A 66 -16.53 -12.98 6.62
C VAL A 66 -17.52 -13.99 6.06
N GLU A 67 -17.07 -15.23 5.85
CA GLU A 67 -17.93 -16.28 5.30
C GLU A 67 -19.12 -16.54 6.20
N ASP A 68 -18.87 -16.71 7.51
CA ASP A 68 -19.93 -16.94 8.50
C ASP A 68 -20.88 -15.76 8.57
N ARG A 69 -20.35 -14.53 8.50
CA ARG A 69 -21.15 -13.30 8.58
C ARG A 69 -22.01 -13.12 7.33
N LEU A 70 -21.50 -13.47 6.15
CA LEU A 70 -22.27 -13.44 4.91
C LEU A 70 -23.37 -14.50 4.92
N GLU A 71 -23.08 -15.71 5.45
CA GLU A 71 -24.11 -16.74 5.62
C GLU A 71 -25.22 -16.30 6.59
N ALA A 72 -24.87 -15.48 7.58
CA ALA A 72 -25.83 -14.91 8.50
C ALA A 72 -26.58 -13.70 7.92
N ASN A 73 -26.37 -13.39 6.65
CA ASN A 73 -26.99 -12.26 5.94
C ASN A 73 -26.66 -10.89 6.56
N GLU A 74 -25.47 -10.75 7.13
CA GLU A 74 -25.02 -9.46 7.63
C GLU A 74 -24.75 -8.48 6.46
N SER A 75 -25.07 -7.23 6.68
CA SER A 75 -24.88 -6.17 5.69
C SER A 75 -23.38 -5.85 5.54
N PRO A 76 -22.89 -5.52 4.33
CA PRO A 76 -21.49 -5.09 4.15
C PRO A 76 -21.05 -3.99 5.10
N LYS A 77 -21.92 -3.02 5.40
CA LYS A 77 -21.61 -1.93 6.32
C LYS A 77 -21.37 -2.39 7.76
N ASP A 78 -21.86 -3.57 8.15
CA ASP A 78 -21.67 -4.15 9.47
C ASP A 78 -20.37 -4.96 9.52
N ILE A 79 -19.90 -5.43 8.36
CA ILE A 79 -18.68 -6.24 8.23
C ILE A 79 -17.45 -5.35 8.02
N ILE A 80 -17.57 -4.31 7.20
CA ILE A 80 -16.46 -3.41 6.84
C ILE A 80 -16.24 -2.38 7.95
N ASN A 81 -15.02 -2.34 8.45
CA ASN A 81 -14.58 -1.36 9.44
C ASN A 81 -13.80 -0.23 8.78
N MET A 82 -14.06 1.01 9.18
CA MET A 82 -13.29 2.17 8.72
C MET A 82 -12.24 2.52 9.76
N ARG A 83 -11.00 2.72 9.30
CA ARG A 83 -9.87 3.06 10.19
C ARG A 83 -9.04 4.17 9.56
N GLU A 84 -8.29 4.89 10.38
CA GLU A 84 -7.36 5.92 9.92
C GLU A 84 -5.93 5.43 10.11
N VAL A 85 -5.12 5.51 9.05
CA VAL A 85 -3.72 5.09 9.09
C VAL A 85 -2.92 6.01 10.01
N ARG A 86 -2.23 5.44 10.99
CA ARG A 86 -1.46 6.17 12.00
C ARG A 86 0.04 6.16 11.72
N TYR A 87 0.61 4.99 11.49
CA TYR A 87 2.03 4.85 11.19
C TYR A 87 2.30 3.52 10.54
N PHE A 88 3.53 3.35 10.09
CA PHE A 88 3.99 2.13 9.43
C PHE A 88 5.17 1.55 10.19
N GLU A 89 5.32 0.24 10.11
CA GLU A 89 6.46 -0.47 10.68
C GLU A 89 7.00 -1.48 9.67
N TYR A 90 8.31 -1.62 9.64
CA TYR A 90 8.97 -2.60 8.77
C TYR A 90 10.04 -3.32 9.58
N ASP A 91 9.94 -4.65 9.64
CA ASP A 91 10.83 -5.48 10.43
C ASP A 91 12.01 -6.05 9.65
N GLY A 92 12.23 -5.60 8.42
CA GLY A 92 13.25 -6.12 7.52
C GLY A 92 12.72 -7.15 6.53
N ASP A 93 11.50 -7.62 6.70
CA ASP A 93 10.86 -8.65 5.88
C ASP A 93 9.42 -8.27 5.52
N THR A 94 8.63 -7.87 6.52
CA THR A 94 7.22 -7.53 6.34
C THR A 94 6.95 -6.08 6.73
N ALA A 95 6.18 -5.39 5.90
CA ALA A 95 5.69 -4.05 6.19
C ALA A 95 4.29 -4.16 6.82
N TYR A 96 4.05 -3.38 7.86
CA TYR A 96 2.79 -3.36 8.60
C TYR A 96 2.18 -1.96 8.59
N ILE A 97 0.86 -1.92 8.51
CA ILE A 97 0.08 -0.69 8.62
C ILE A 97 -0.59 -0.70 9.98
N TYR A 98 -0.34 0.36 10.77
CA TYR A 98 -1.00 0.57 12.06
C TYR A 98 -2.07 1.64 11.88
N ALA A 99 -3.28 1.32 12.29
CA ALA A 99 -4.43 2.20 12.14
C ALA A 99 -5.27 2.23 13.41
N SER A 100 -5.99 3.32 13.58
CA SER A 100 -6.92 3.48 14.71
C SER A 100 -8.31 2.99 14.32
N THR A 101 -9.13 2.68 15.32
CA THR A 101 -10.56 2.52 15.14
C THR A 101 -11.15 3.90 14.91
N SER A 102 -11.87 4.12 13.82
CA SER A 102 -12.36 5.46 13.53
C SER A 102 -13.78 5.73 14.03
N LEU A 103 -14.60 4.73 14.36
CA LEU A 103 -15.93 4.98 14.93
C LEU A 103 -16.79 3.73 15.06
N PRO A 104 -17.71 3.74 16.02
CA PRO A 104 -17.63 4.49 17.28
C PRO A 104 -16.85 3.71 18.31
N ALA A 105 -15.82 4.32 18.84
CA ALA A 105 -14.98 3.76 19.90
C ALA A 105 -15.76 3.28 21.14
N GLN A 106 -17.06 3.53 21.16
CA GLN A 106 -17.95 3.18 22.25
C GLN A 106 -18.20 1.68 22.41
N PHE A 107 -18.00 0.90 21.37
CA PHE A 107 -18.33 -0.53 21.40
C PHE A 107 -17.13 -1.45 21.63
N PHE A 108 -15.92 -0.93 21.48
CA PHE A 108 -14.71 -1.73 21.60
C PHE A 108 -13.66 -1.02 22.46
N ALA A 109 -13.96 -0.86 23.75
CA ALA A 109 -13.06 -0.21 24.69
C ALA A 109 -11.70 -0.94 24.85
N ASN A 110 -11.57 -2.13 24.29
CA ASN A 110 -10.36 -2.94 24.35
C ASN A 110 -9.72 -3.15 22.97
N ASP A 111 -10.17 -2.40 21.96
CA ASP A 111 -9.58 -2.51 20.64
C ASP A 111 -8.23 -1.79 20.67
N GLY A 112 -7.17 -2.56 20.88
CA GLY A 112 -5.81 -2.07 20.78
C GLY A 112 -5.52 -1.54 19.38
N PRO A 113 -4.31 -1.03 19.14
CA PRO A 113 -3.97 -0.53 17.81
C PRO A 113 -4.13 -1.63 16.78
N PHE A 114 -4.92 -1.34 15.74
CA PHE A 114 -5.10 -2.26 14.62
C PHE A 114 -3.79 -2.35 13.82
N CYS A 115 -3.37 -3.56 13.54
CA CYS A 115 -2.15 -3.82 12.78
C CYS A 115 -2.46 -4.83 11.69
N VAL A 116 -2.06 -4.53 10.46
CA VAL A 116 -2.28 -5.42 9.32
C VAL A 116 -1.06 -5.42 8.41
N PRO A 117 -0.65 -6.59 7.88
CA PRO A 117 0.41 -6.62 6.88
C PRO A 117 0.00 -5.82 5.64
N ALA A 118 0.93 -5.05 5.08
CA ALA A 118 0.66 -4.26 3.87
C ALA A 118 0.25 -5.14 2.67
N SER A 119 0.63 -6.42 2.68
CA SER A 119 0.24 -7.39 1.65
C SER A 119 -1.26 -7.68 1.61
N GLU A 120 -2.00 -7.33 2.66
CA GLU A 120 -3.45 -7.49 2.71
C GLU A 120 -4.19 -6.40 1.93
N MET A 121 -3.48 -5.36 1.49
CA MET A 121 -4.08 -4.32 0.66
C MET A 121 -4.60 -4.91 -0.65
N GLY A 122 -5.86 -4.66 -0.94
CA GLY A 122 -6.56 -5.25 -2.09
C GLY A 122 -7.15 -6.63 -1.84
N LYS A 123 -6.89 -7.24 -0.70
CA LYS A 123 -7.44 -8.55 -0.30
C LYS A 123 -8.50 -8.42 0.79
N THR A 124 -8.14 -7.80 1.90
CA THR A 124 -9.03 -7.57 3.04
C THR A 124 -9.02 -6.11 3.51
N VAL A 125 -8.10 -5.31 2.96
CA VAL A 125 -7.93 -3.89 3.27
C VAL A 125 -8.01 -3.09 1.98
N PHE A 126 -8.76 -2.00 1.97
CA PHE A 126 -9.04 -1.21 0.75
C PHE A 126 -8.97 0.28 1.05
N LEU A 127 -8.69 1.07 0.02
CA LEU A 127 -8.63 2.53 0.14
C LEU A 127 -10.00 3.20 0.02
N THR A 128 -10.99 2.49 -0.52
CA THR A 128 -12.36 2.99 -0.62
C THR A 128 -13.36 1.96 -0.10
N TYR A 129 -14.49 2.46 0.39
CA TYR A 129 -15.59 1.60 0.83
C TYR A 129 -16.13 0.75 -0.31
N GLU A 130 -16.24 1.35 -1.49
CA GLU A 130 -16.78 0.71 -2.68
C GLU A 130 -15.96 -0.51 -3.09
N GLU A 131 -14.64 -0.42 -3.00
CA GLU A 131 -13.75 -1.54 -3.29
C GLU A 131 -13.94 -2.69 -2.29
N ALA A 132 -14.07 -2.36 -1.01
CA ALA A 132 -14.31 -3.35 0.03
C ALA A 132 -15.66 -4.03 -0.16
N GLU A 133 -16.71 -3.27 -0.45
CA GLU A 133 -18.04 -3.79 -0.72
C GLU A 133 -18.05 -4.70 -1.95
N ALA A 134 -17.38 -4.29 -3.02
CA ALA A 134 -17.27 -5.08 -4.23
C ALA A 134 -16.59 -6.43 -3.97
N LYS A 135 -15.57 -6.44 -3.12
CA LYS A 135 -14.88 -7.67 -2.73
C LYS A 135 -15.79 -8.60 -1.94
N LEU A 136 -16.59 -8.07 -1.02
CA LEU A 136 -17.55 -8.86 -0.27
C LEU A 136 -18.61 -9.49 -1.19
N LYS A 137 -19.10 -8.75 -2.16
CA LYS A 137 -20.04 -9.28 -3.15
C LYS A 137 -19.43 -10.40 -3.98
N GLU A 138 -18.18 -10.24 -4.38
CA GLU A 138 -17.43 -11.28 -5.10
C GLU A 138 -17.33 -12.57 -4.26
N MET A 139 -17.04 -12.43 -2.97
CA MET A 139 -16.95 -13.57 -2.06
C MET A 139 -18.30 -14.25 -1.86
N GLU A 140 -19.38 -13.49 -1.78
CA GLU A 140 -20.73 -14.01 -1.67
C GLU A 140 -21.15 -14.80 -2.90
N GLU A 141 -20.80 -14.32 -4.08
CA GLU A 141 -21.11 -14.99 -5.35
C GLU A 141 -20.35 -16.31 -5.53
N LYS A 142 -19.16 -16.45 -4.94
CA LYS A 142 -18.37 -17.68 -5.03
C LYS A 142 -18.91 -18.82 -4.18
N ASP A 143 -19.72 -18.52 -3.18
CA ASP A 143 -20.29 -19.51 -2.27
C ASP A 143 -21.61 -20.12 -2.78
N VAL A 144 -22.01 -19.78 -3.98
CA VAL A 144 -23.26 -20.29 -4.59
C VAL A 144 -23.01 -21.55 -5.41
#